data_7ca742f28c32aa8a260313d286376cd0
#
_entry.id   7ca742f28c32aa8a260313d286376cd0
#
_cell.length_a   1.000
_cell.length_b   1.000
_cell.length_c   1.000
_cell.angle_alpha   90.00
_cell.angle_beta   90.00
_cell.angle_gamma   90.00
#
_symmetry.space_group_name_H-M   'P 1'
#
loop_
_entity.id
_entity.type
_entity.pdbx_description
1 polymer ?
#
loop_
_entity_poly.entity_id
_entity_poly.type
_entity_poly.pdbx_seq_one_letter_code
_entity_poly.pdbx_strand_id
1 'polypeptide(L)' 'HPYLRTPNIDRIGREGVRFRNAFLTTPLCSPSRASFLTGQHARTHGIIDNTNRSAASHRLITFPLLLQRAGYD' A
#
# COMPACT_ATOMS: atom_id res chain seq x y z
N HIS A 1 14.29 20.35 -2.30
CA HIS A 1 14.22 20.89 -3.65
C HIS A 1 14.09 22.42 -3.60
N PRO A 2 14.88 23.17 -4.37
CA PRO A 2 14.93 24.64 -4.22
C PRO A 2 13.61 25.37 -4.56
N TYR A 3 12.76 24.73 -5.37
CA TYR A 3 11.49 25.34 -5.82
C TYR A 3 10.25 24.73 -5.19
N LEU A 4 10.35 23.57 -4.53
CA LEU A 4 9.21 22.94 -3.90
C LEU A 4 9.07 23.40 -2.46
N ARG A 5 7.87 23.88 -2.13
CA ARG A 5 7.48 24.21 -0.77
C ARG A 5 6.22 23.42 -0.42
N THR A 6 6.34 22.55 0.57
CA THR A 6 5.26 21.67 1.01
C THR A 6 4.98 21.82 2.52
N PRO A 7 4.56 23.03 2.97
CA PRO A 7 4.52 23.34 4.40
C PRO A 7 3.63 22.39 5.21
N ASN A 8 2.54 21.91 4.64
CA ASN A 8 1.64 20.98 5.32
C ASN A 8 2.21 19.56 5.40
N ILE A 9 2.84 19.08 4.32
CA ILE A 9 3.52 17.77 4.31
C ILE A 9 4.74 17.83 5.25
N ASP A 10 5.50 18.90 5.20
CA ASP A 10 6.65 19.12 6.09
C ASP A 10 6.24 19.16 7.56
N ARG A 11 5.03 19.69 7.87
CA ARG A 11 4.48 19.66 9.21
C ARG A 11 4.24 18.24 9.69
N ILE A 12 3.66 17.37 8.86
CA ILE A 12 3.48 15.95 9.20
C ILE A 12 4.84 15.30 9.54
N GLY A 13 5.88 15.61 8.77
CA GLY A 13 7.22 15.12 9.02
C GLY A 13 7.88 15.66 10.29
N ARG A 14 7.50 16.86 10.75
CA ARG A 14 8.02 17.48 12.00
C ARG A 14 7.27 17.00 13.24
N GLU A 15 5.95 16.86 13.14
CA GLU A 15 5.07 16.49 14.27
C GLU A 15 4.90 14.98 14.44
N GLY A 16 5.20 14.21 13.39
CA GLY A 16 5.11 12.75 13.36
C GLY A 16 6.45 12.07 13.13
N VAL A 17 6.45 10.98 12.37
CA VAL A 17 7.63 10.20 12.06
C VAL A 17 7.95 10.25 10.58
N ARG A 18 9.20 10.56 10.25
CA ARG A 18 9.73 10.47 8.89
C ARG A 18 10.72 9.32 8.78
N PHE A 19 10.32 8.27 8.08
CA PHE A 19 11.20 7.14 7.82
C PHE A 19 12.27 7.52 6.77
N ARG A 20 13.53 7.45 7.14
CA ARG A 20 14.66 7.70 6.23
C ARG A 20 14.91 6.53 5.28
N ASN A 21 14.65 5.33 5.77
CA ASN A 21 14.84 4.09 5.03
C ASN A 21 13.49 3.38 4.98
N ALA A 22 12.88 3.32 3.79
CA ALA A 22 11.66 2.61 3.52
C ALA A 22 11.86 1.74 2.29
N PHE A 23 11.60 0.45 2.42
CA PHE A 23 11.84 -0.53 1.37
C PHE A 23 10.57 -1.30 1.03
N LEU A 24 10.42 -1.63 -0.24
CA LEU A 24 9.36 -2.49 -0.73
C LEU A 24 9.98 -3.74 -1.35
N THR A 25 9.41 -4.90 -1.06
CA THR A 25 9.85 -6.18 -1.64
C THR A 25 9.54 -6.29 -3.12
N THR A 26 8.45 -5.64 -3.57
CA THR A 26 8.06 -5.58 -4.99
C THR A 26 7.57 -4.16 -5.29
N PRO A 27 8.47 -3.25 -5.72
CA PRO A 27 8.16 -1.83 -5.90
C PRO A 27 7.43 -1.54 -7.24
N LEU A 28 6.34 -2.25 -7.48
CA LEU A 28 5.42 -2.08 -8.61
C LEU A 28 4.02 -1.75 -8.11
N CYS A 29 3.23 -1.03 -8.91
CA CYS A 29 1.93 -0.49 -8.52
C CYS A 29 0.98 -1.57 -7.97
N SER A 30 0.59 -2.55 -8.79
CA SER A 30 -0.38 -3.57 -8.39
C SER A 30 0.13 -4.50 -7.30
N PRO A 31 1.35 -5.07 -7.38
CA PRO A 31 1.89 -5.90 -6.32
C PRO A 31 2.03 -5.17 -4.98
N SER A 32 2.55 -3.95 -5.01
CA SER A 32 2.73 -3.15 -3.79
C SER A 32 1.38 -2.83 -3.14
N ARG A 33 0.39 -2.39 -3.91
CA ARG A 33 -0.94 -2.08 -3.39
C ARG A 33 -1.63 -3.31 -2.82
N ALA A 34 -1.53 -4.46 -3.50
CA ALA A 34 -2.04 -5.72 -2.98
C ALA A 34 -1.36 -6.12 -1.67
N SER A 35 -0.04 -5.93 -1.57
CA SER A 35 0.71 -6.18 -0.33
C SER A 35 0.22 -5.31 0.83
N PHE A 36 -0.02 -4.01 0.60
CA PHE A 36 -0.58 -3.11 1.63
C PHE A 36 -2.00 -3.51 2.05
N LEU A 37 -2.85 -3.88 1.08
CA LEU A 37 -4.24 -4.20 1.37
C LEU A 37 -4.42 -5.55 2.09
N THR A 38 -3.50 -6.50 1.87
CA THR A 38 -3.60 -7.86 2.38
C THR A 38 -2.66 -8.17 3.53
N GLY A 39 -1.62 -7.36 3.73
CA GLY A 39 -0.52 -7.65 4.65
C GLY A 39 0.36 -8.82 4.18
N GLN A 40 0.30 -9.20 2.89
CA GLN A 40 1.02 -10.34 2.33
C GLN A 40 2.06 -9.90 1.31
N HIS A 41 3.08 -10.74 1.10
CA HIS A 41 4.04 -10.56 0.02
C HIS A 41 3.43 -10.94 -1.34
N ALA A 42 3.94 -10.35 -2.43
CA ALA A 42 3.47 -10.59 -3.80
C ALA A 42 3.43 -12.09 -4.16
N ARG A 43 4.39 -12.85 -3.68
CA ARG A 43 4.43 -14.32 -3.87
C ARG A 43 3.23 -15.04 -3.25
N THR A 44 2.71 -14.52 -2.14
CA THR A 44 1.58 -15.14 -1.42
C THR A 44 0.24 -14.74 -2.02
N HIS A 45 0.04 -13.44 -2.27
CA HIS A 45 -1.22 -12.97 -2.85
C HIS A 45 -1.31 -13.14 -4.38
N GLY A 46 -0.21 -13.52 -5.06
CA GLY A 46 -0.19 -13.87 -6.47
C GLY A 46 -0.25 -12.70 -7.46
N ILE A 47 -0.33 -11.47 -6.99
CA ILE A 47 -0.24 -10.28 -7.85
C ILE A 47 1.23 -9.90 -7.99
N ILE A 48 1.85 -10.31 -9.09
CA ILE A 48 3.31 -10.21 -9.28
C ILE A 48 3.74 -9.08 -10.22
N ASP A 49 2.82 -8.58 -11.03
CA ASP A 49 3.07 -7.50 -11.98
C ASP A 49 1.84 -6.60 -12.19
N ASN A 50 1.96 -5.60 -13.08
CA ASN A 50 0.88 -4.70 -13.42
C ASN A 50 0.00 -5.20 -14.60
N THR A 51 0.38 -6.29 -15.23
CA THR A 51 -0.30 -6.84 -16.41
C THR A 51 -1.26 -7.96 -16.04
N ASN A 52 -1.06 -8.57 -14.89
CA ASN A 52 -1.87 -9.67 -14.41
C ASN A 52 -3.27 -9.18 -14.00
N ARG A 53 -4.21 -9.29 -14.93
CA ARG A 53 -5.64 -9.02 -14.70
C ARG A 53 -6.38 -10.25 -14.19
N SER A 54 -5.71 -11.08 -13.40
CA SER A 54 -6.32 -12.33 -12.95
C SER A 54 -7.53 -12.05 -12.05
N ALA A 55 -8.58 -12.84 -12.24
CA ALA A 55 -9.76 -12.87 -11.36
C ALA A 55 -9.40 -13.17 -9.89
N ALA A 56 -8.19 -13.64 -9.64
CA ALA A 56 -7.67 -13.87 -8.29
C ALA A 56 -7.61 -12.59 -7.45
N SER A 57 -7.43 -11.41 -8.07
CA SER A 57 -7.43 -10.14 -7.36
C SER A 57 -8.74 -9.85 -6.61
N HIS A 58 -9.88 -10.30 -7.13
CA HIS A 58 -11.20 -10.15 -6.50
C HIS A 58 -11.44 -11.11 -5.34
N ARG A 59 -10.57 -12.09 -5.15
CA ARG A 59 -10.66 -13.09 -4.07
C ARG A 59 -9.75 -12.80 -2.90
N LEU A 60 -8.96 -11.72 -2.98
CA LEU A 60 -8.05 -11.34 -1.92
C LEU A 60 -8.82 -10.86 -0.69
N ILE A 61 -8.46 -11.39 0.46
CA ILE A 61 -8.96 -10.88 1.74
C ILE A 61 -8.13 -9.66 2.09
N THR A 62 -8.77 -8.50 2.09
CA THR A 62 -8.14 -7.21 2.35
C THR A 62 -8.59 -6.66 3.71
N PHE A 63 -7.79 -5.79 4.32
CA PHE A 63 -8.18 -5.18 5.59
C PHE A 63 -9.47 -4.35 5.50
N PRO A 64 -9.79 -3.62 4.41
CA PRO A 64 -11.09 -2.96 4.28
C PRO A 64 -12.25 -3.94 4.31
N LEU A 65 -12.12 -5.10 3.65
CA LEU A 65 -13.13 -6.16 3.72
C LEU A 65 -13.34 -6.67 5.15
N LEU A 66 -12.25 -6.83 5.90
CA LEU A 66 -12.33 -7.26 7.30
C LEU A 66 -12.99 -6.19 8.18
N LEU A 67 -12.67 -4.92 7.98
CA LEU A 67 -13.30 -3.80 8.68
C LEU A 67 -14.80 -3.73 8.36
N GLN A 68 -15.17 -3.85 7.09
CA GLN A 68 -16.57 -3.87 6.68
C GLN A 68 -17.35 -5.02 7.35
N ARG A 69 -16.76 -6.22 7.41
CA ARG A 69 -17.36 -7.35 8.13
C ARG A 69 -17.48 -7.12 9.63
N ALA A 70 -16.64 -6.27 10.20
CA ALA A 70 -16.70 -5.86 11.60
C ALA A 70 -17.67 -4.69 11.86
N GLY A 71 -18.38 -4.20 10.83
CA GLY A 71 -19.40 -3.14 10.96
C GLY A 71 -18.88 -1.73 10.72
N TYR A 72 -17.70 -1.57 10.13
CA TYR A 72 -17.23 -0.27 9.66
C TYR A 72 -17.74 0.02 8.24
N ASP A 73 -18.12 1.26 7.99
CA ASP A 73 -18.53 1.77 6.67
C ASP A 73 -17.32 2.17 5.80
#